data_af2fcf406f2e34f2536b73c8f9e5d9a4
#
_entry.id   af2fcf406f2e34f2536b73c8f9e5d9a4
#
_cell.length_a   1.000
_cell.length_b   1.000
_cell.length_c   1.000
_cell.angle_alpha   90.00
_cell.angle_beta   90.00
_cell.angle_gamma   90.00
#
_symmetry.space_group_name_H-M   'P 1'
#
loop_
_entity.id
_entity.type
_entity.pdbx_description
1 polymer ?
#
loop_
_entity_poly.entity_id
_entity_poly.type
_entity_poly.pdbx_seq_one_letter_code
_entity_poly.pdbx_strand_id
1 'polypeptide(L)'
;MRYLFSLLFVTLFFNLDTYSQILPGMYGAATKKGSGAVGGAVTGTRNFTNCGKGGSEGPSQSDCNTAYASNDLNGEVTVTSGIQYWTVPTTGTYTITAIGATAGNDGETTVYVGRPAKIIGDFSLTQGDVIKILVGQHGWKASCRPGWGGGGGTFVTKNDNTILLIAGGCGSGHTNYGPLGGDYTW
;
A
#
# COMPACT_ATOMS: atom_id res chain seq x y z
N MET A 1 16.46 -36.45 -45.67
CA MET A 1 15.99 -35.05 -45.64
C MET A 1 15.54 -34.73 -44.24
N ARG A 2 16.34 -33.97 -43.52
CA ARG A 2 16.02 -33.54 -42.13
C ARG A 2 15.67 -32.05 -42.21
N TYR A 3 14.46 -31.71 -41.91
CA TYR A 3 14.01 -30.32 -41.77
C TYR A 3 14.38 -29.79 -40.40
N LEU A 4 15.28 -28.80 -40.36
CA LEU A 4 15.59 -27.99 -39.18
C LEU A 4 14.46 -26.95 -39.03
N PHE A 5 13.65 -27.06 -37.98
CA PHE A 5 12.76 -25.96 -37.60
C PHE A 5 13.56 -25.01 -36.73
N SER A 6 13.87 -23.85 -37.26
CA SER A 6 14.40 -22.70 -36.51
C SER A 6 13.26 -22.05 -35.76
N LEU A 7 13.24 -22.18 -34.43
CA LEU A 7 12.30 -21.47 -33.57
C LEU A 7 12.82 -20.06 -33.34
N LEU A 8 12.21 -19.08 -34.02
CA LEU A 8 12.44 -17.66 -33.80
C LEU A 8 11.77 -17.23 -32.49
N PHE A 9 12.56 -17.06 -31.43
CA PHE A 9 12.08 -16.44 -30.19
C PHE A 9 11.97 -14.93 -30.40
N VAL A 10 10.74 -14.43 -30.55
CA VAL A 10 10.43 -13.01 -30.45
C VAL A 10 10.25 -12.67 -28.99
N THR A 11 11.26 -12.08 -28.36
CA THR A 11 11.14 -11.49 -27.04
C THR A 11 10.43 -10.15 -27.17
N LEU A 12 9.14 -10.13 -26.84
CA LEU A 12 8.37 -8.90 -26.72
C LEU A 12 8.68 -8.27 -25.35
N PHE A 13 9.43 -7.16 -25.35
CA PHE A 13 9.58 -6.31 -24.17
C PHE A 13 8.31 -5.49 -24.00
N PHE A 14 7.44 -5.88 -23.09
CA PHE A 14 6.36 -5.01 -22.61
C PHE A 14 6.95 -4.07 -21.54
N ASN A 15 7.11 -2.79 -21.90
CA ASN A 15 7.19 -1.74 -20.90
C ASN A 15 5.79 -1.58 -20.32
N LEU A 16 5.51 -2.26 -19.21
CA LEU A 16 4.33 -2.02 -18.39
C LEU A 16 4.59 -0.82 -17.50
N ASP A 17 4.33 0.38 -18.03
CA ASP A 17 4.00 1.51 -17.19
C ASP A 17 2.65 1.19 -16.55
N THR A 18 2.68 0.49 -15.43
CA THR A 18 1.47 0.23 -14.64
C THR A 18 1.04 1.53 -13.98
N TYR A 19 0.16 2.26 -14.64
CA TYR A 19 -0.71 3.20 -13.98
C TYR A 19 -1.50 2.41 -12.93
N SER A 20 -1.19 2.67 -11.65
CA SER A 20 -2.00 2.17 -10.54
C SER A 20 -3.40 2.76 -10.69
N GLN A 21 -4.30 1.97 -11.27
CA GLN A 21 -5.72 2.29 -11.29
C GLN A 21 -6.22 2.21 -9.86
N ILE A 22 -6.59 3.34 -9.29
CA ILE A 22 -7.27 3.39 -8.00
C ILE A 22 -8.67 2.83 -8.21
N LEU A 23 -8.83 1.55 -7.96
CA LEU A 23 -10.16 0.93 -7.90
C LEU A 23 -10.89 1.48 -6.67
N PRO A 24 -12.19 1.78 -6.74
CA PRO A 24 -12.98 2.15 -5.57
C PRO A 24 -12.88 1.06 -4.50
N GLY A 25 -12.38 1.41 -3.31
CA GLY A 25 -12.19 0.47 -2.21
C GLY A 25 -10.73 0.05 -1.93
N MET A 26 -9.75 0.59 -2.63
CA MET A 26 -8.34 0.31 -2.33
C MET A 26 -7.88 1.06 -1.07
N TYR A 27 -7.45 0.29 -0.13
CA TYR A 27 -6.96 0.64 1.19
C TYR A 27 -5.49 1.08 1.11
N GLY A 28 -5.04 1.87 2.07
CA GLY A 28 -3.69 2.41 2.09
C GLY A 28 -2.62 1.38 1.70
N ALA A 29 -1.66 1.80 0.94
CA ALA A 29 -0.54 0.98 0.49
C ALA A 29 0.78 1.73 0.68
N ALA A 30 1.84 1.00 1.02
CA ALA A 30 3.20 1.50 0.95
C ALA A 30 3.91 0.83 -0.23
N THR A 31 4.47 1.63 -1.13
CA THR A 31 5.20 1.11 -2.30
C THR A 31 6.67 1.50 -2.23
N LYS A 32 7.55 0.61 -2.69
CA LYS A 32 8.98 0.84 -2.77
C LYS A 32 9.45 0.69 -4.22
N LYS A 33 10.23 1.65 -4.70
CA LYS A 33 11.00 1.56 -5.93
C LYS A 33 12.50 1.64 -5.58
N GLY A 34 13.27 0.61 -5.91
CA GLY A 34 14.71 0.62 -5.75
C GLY A 34 15.39 1.30 -6.96
N SER A 35 16.25 2.28 -6.71
CA SER A 35 17.15 2.86 -7.70
C SER A 35 18.57 2.40 -7.39
N GLY A 36 19.22 1.76 -8.36
CA GLY A 36 20.40 0.96 -8.18
C GLY A 36 21.66 1.68 -7.72
N ALA A 37 22.47 0.93 -6.97
CA ALA A 37 23.91 1.08 -6.89
C ALA A 37 24.59 -0.27 -7.09
N VAL A 38 25.78 -0.27 -7.63
CA VAL A 38 26.60 -1.36 -8.13
C VAL A 38 26.68 -2.54 -7.16
N GLY A 39 26.01 -3.62 -7.51
CA GLY A 39 25.97 -4.85 -6.72
C GLY A 39 24.56 -5.43 -6.70
N GLY A 40 24.13 -6.12 -7.77
CA GLY A 40 22.87 -6.85 -7.82
C GLY A 40 21.64 -6.03 -7.43
N ALA A 41 21.26 -5.05 -8.26
CA ALA A 41 20.08 -4.22 -7.97
C ALA A 41 18.84 -5.11 -7.86
N VAL A 42 18.17 -5.09 -6.72
CA VAL A 42 16.79 -5.58 -6.62
C VAL A 42 15.91 -4.58 -7.37
N THR A 43 15.76 -4.80 -8.67
CA THR A 43 14.86 -4.02 -9.51
C THR A 43 13.45 -4.55 -9.29
N GLY A 44 12.56 -3.69 -8.84
CA GLY A 44 11.15 -4.04 -8.68
C GLY A 44 10.44 -3.15 -7.66
N THR A 45 9.13 -3.05 -7.81
CA THR A 45 8.26 -2.37 -6.85
C THR A 45 7.67 -3.41 -5.91
N ARG A 46 7.69 -3.15 -4.60
CA ARG A 46 7.03 -3.95 -3.57
C ARG A 46 5.78 -3.22 -3.10
N ASN A 47 4.62 -3.84 -3.26
CA ASN A 47 3.33 -3.26 -2.88
C ASN A 47 2.82 -3.88 -1.58
N PHE A 48 2.96 -3.16 -0.48
CA PHE A 48 2.40 -3.54 0.81
C PHE A 48 0.95 -3.07 0.90
N THR A 49 0.05 -3.97 1.26
CA THR A 49 -1.39 -3.72 1.39
C THR A 49 -1.85 -4.04 2.82
N ASN A 50 -3.10 -3.73 3.14
CA ASN A 50 -3.72 -4.18 4.39
C ASN A 50 -4.06 -5.69 4.39
N CYS A 51 -3.60 -6.45 3.39
CA CYS A 51 -3.85 -7.89 3.23
C CYS A 51 -5.35 -8.26 3.27
N GLY A 52 -6.22 -7.38 2.75
CA GLY A 52 -7.66 -7.60 2.71
C GLY A 52 -8.39 -7.34 4.03
N LYS A 53 -7.69 -6.86 5.07
CA LYS A 53 -8.33 -6.50 6.34
C LYS A 53 -8.92 -5.09 6.31
N GLY A 54 -10.04 -4.94 6.99
CA GLY A 54 -10.68 -3.67 7.31
C GLY A 54 -11.05 -3.60 8.77
N GLY A 55 -11.30 -2.42 9.29
CA GLY A 55 -11.70 -2.19 10.68
C GLY A 55 -10.55 -1.76 11.59
N SER A 56 -10.63 -2.11 12.87
CA SER A 56 -9.70 -1.62 13.89
C SER A 56 -8.47 -2.50 14.10
N GLU A 57 -8.51 -3.73 13.62
CA GLU A 57 -7.42 -4.69 13.79
C GLU A 57 -6.66 -4.88 12.47
N GLY A 58 -5.35 -4.95 12.54
CA GLY A 58 -4.51 -5.20 11.37
C GLY A 58 -4.59 -6.65 10.89
N PRO A 59 -3.91 -6.96 9.77
CA PRO A 59 -3.90 -8.32 9.22
C PRO A 59 -3.16 -9.31 10.13
N SER A 60 -3.54 -10.57 10.04
CA SER A 60 -2.76 -11.69 10.54
C SER A 60 -1.67 -12.11 9.54
N GLN A 61 -0.74 -12.97 9.98
CA GLN A 61 0.25 -13.58 9.07
C GLN A 61 -0.43 -14.36 7.94
N SER A 62 -1.50 -15.09 8.26
CA SER A 62 -2.25 -15.89 7.26
C SER A 62 -2.91 -15.01 6.20
N ASP A 63 -3.45 -13.86 6.59
CA ASP A 63 -4.04 -12.91 5.65
C ASP A 63 -2.99 -12.41 4.64
N CYS A 64 -1.82 -12.01 5.13
CA CYS A 64 -0.74 -11.53 4.26
C CYS A 64 -0.10 -12.65 3.42
N ASN A 65 0.02 -13.86 3.94
CA ASN A 65 0.46 -15.01 3.14
C ASN A 65 -0.47 -15.25 1.95
N THR A 66 -1.79 -15.12 2.15
CA THR A 66 -2.78 -15.24 1.08
C THR A 66 -2.69 -14.07 0.09
N ALA A 67 -2.62 -12.85 0.60
CA ALA A 67 -2.58 -11.64 -0.24
C ALA A 67 -1.32 -11.55 -1.11
N TYR A 68 -0.20 -12.08 -0.63
CA TYR A 68 1.10 -12.01 -1.29
C TYR A 68 1.52 -13.30 -2.01
N ALA A 69 0.68 -14.34 -2.01
CA ALA A 69 1.01 -15.67 -2.54
C ALA A 69 1.55 -15.66 -3.99
N SER A 70 1.15 -14.66 -4.80
CA SER A 70 1.49 -14.57 -6.22
C SER A 70 2.39 -13.37 -6.58
N ASN A 71 3.01 -12.72 -5.59
CA ASN A 71 3.86 -11.56 -5.83
C ASN A 71 5.21 -11.63 -5.09
N ASP A 72 6.05 -10.61 -5.29
CA ASP A 72 7.42 -10.55 -4.76
C ASP A 72 7.52 -10.42 -3.22
N LEU A 73 6.40 -10.33 -2.51
CA LEU A 73 6.35 -10.32 -1.04
C LEU A 73 6.04 -11.70 -0.45
N ASN A 74 5.82 -12.72 -1.30
CA ASN A 74 5.55 -14.09 -0.84
C ASN A 74 6.72 -14.63 -0.01
N GLY A 75 6.45 -14.89 1.27
CA GLY A 75 7.47 -15.36 2.21
C GLY A 75 8.43 -14.29 2.73
N GLU A 76 8.36 -13.05 2.21
CA GLU A 76 9.25 -11.94 2.57
C GLU A 76 8.74 -11.08 3.74
N VAL A 77 7.50 -11.30 4.16
CA VAL A 77 6.81 -10.47 5.16
C VAL A 77 6.42 -11.31 6.36
N THR A 78 6.83 -10.85 7.54
CA THR A 78 6.28 -11.36 8.81
C THR A 78 5.31 -10.35 9.39
N VAL A 79 4.26 -10.84 10.07
CA VAL A 79 3.20 -9.99 10.65
C VAL A 79 3.07 -10.26 12.14
N THR A 80 3.13 -9.19 12.92
CA THR A 80 2.89 -9.24 14.36
C THR A 80 1.97 -8.08 14.75
N SER A 81 0.86 -8.39 15.40
CA SER A 81 -0.12 -7.38 15.85
C SER A 81 -0.55 -6.42 14.74
N GLY A 82 -0.78 -6.93 13.53
CA GLY A 82 -1.20 -6.14 12.37
C GLY A 82 -0.11 -5.32 11.69
N ILE A 83 1.12 -5.34 12.21
CA ILE A 83 2.28 -4.65 11.64
C ILE A 83 3.05 -5.63 10.77
N GLN A 84 3.38 -5.24 9.56
CA GLN A 84 4.17 -5.99 8.61
C GLN A 84 5.65 -5.64 8.78
N TYR A 85 6.50 -6.65 8.86
CA TYR A 85 7.95 -6.52 8.96
C TYR A 85 8.57 -7.05 7.67
N TRP A 86 9.42 -6.23 7.07
CA TRP A 86 10.13 -6.58 5.85
C TRP A 86 11.63 -6.26 6.00
N THR A 87 12.47 -7.22 5.65
CA THR A 87 13.92 -7.06 5.70
C THR A 87 14.45 -6.52 4.37
N VAL A 88 15.24 -5.48 4.42
CA VAL A 88 15.88 -4.85 3.26
C VAL A 88 16.86 -5.84 2.62
N PRO A 89 16.65 -6.27 1.37
CA PRO A 89 17.46 -7.31 0.74
C PRO A 89 18.83 -6.82 0.25
N THR A 90 18.98 -5.55 -0.03
CA THR A 90 20.26 -4.95 -0.52
C THR A 90 20.40 -3.51 -0.04
N THR A 91 21.61 -3.08 0.21
CA THR A 91 21.91 -1.67 0.51
C THR A 91 21.64 -0.79 -0.72
N GLY A 92 20.96 0.34 -0.54
CA GLY A 92 20.66 1.26 -1.62
C GLY A 92 19.68 2.37 -1.24
N THR A 93 19.36 3.21 -2.21
CA THR A 93 18.31 4.22 -2.06
C THR A 93 16.96 3.63 -2.46
N TYR A 94 15.98 3.81 -1.58
CA TYR A 94 14.63 3.31 -1.75
C TYR A 94 13.65 4.46 -1.79
N THR A 95 12.96 4.61 -2.92
CA THR A 95 11.81 5.51 -2.99
C THR A 95 10.61 4.82 -2.33
N ILE A 96 10.12 5.38 -1.23
CA ILE A 96 8.97 4.88 -0.51
C ILE A 96 7.78 5.81 -0.79
N THR A 97 6.65 5.24 -1.16
CA THR A 97 5.37 5.95 -1.24
C THR A 97 4.43 5.40 -0.18
N ALA A 98 3.97 6.24 0.72
CA ALA A 98 2.92 5.91 1.67
C ALA A 98 1.63 6.64 1.30
N ILE A 99 0.50 5.93 1.37
CA ILE A 99 -0.83 6.48 1.12
C ILE A 99 -1.70 6.08 2.30
N GLY A 100 -2.37 7.06 2.91
CA GLY A 100 -3.36 6.79 3.96
C GLY A 100 -4.62 6.12 3.40
N ALA A 101 -5.48 5.62 4.26
CA ALA A 101 -6.71 4.98 3.85
C ALA A 101 -7.86 6.00 3.69
N THR A 102 -8.83 5.64 2.85
CA THR A 102 -10.08 6.39 2.69
C THR A 102 -11.03 6.15 3.87
N ALA A 103 -11.98 7.04 4.06
CA ALA A 103 -13.11 6.78 4.95
C ALA A 103 -13.95 5.60 4.44
N GLY A 104 -14.71 5.01 5.35
CA GLY A 104 -15.68 4.00 4.98
C GLY A 104 -16.75 4.55 4.04
N ASN A 105 -17.24 3.70 3.14
CA ASN A 105 -18.42 3.96 2.33
C ASN A 105 -19.13 2.61 2.07
N ASP A 106 -20.42 2.63 1.79
CA ASP A 106 -21.20 1.41 1.54
C ASP A 106 -21.38 1.07 0.06
N GLY A 107 -20.73 1.82 -0.82
CA GLY A 107 -20.93 1.68 -2.27
C GLY A 107 -22.24 2.27 -2.77
N GLU A 108 -23.12 2.75 -1.88
CA GLU A 108 -24.35 3.46 -2.27
C GLU A 108 -24.08 4.97 -2.31
N THR A 109 -24.32 5.54 -3.45
CA THR A 109 -24.50 6.95 -3.82
C THR A 109 -23.84 8.05 -2.96
N THR A 110 -22.99 8.83 -3.62
CA THR A 110 -22.53 10.18 -3.23
C THR A 110 -22.13 10.40 -1.77
N VAL A 111 -21.24 9.55 -1.27
CA VAL A 111 -20.54 9.87 -0.04
C VAL A 111 -19.33 10.73 -0.41
N TYR A 112 -19.30 11.97 0.07
CA TYR A 112 -18.11 12.79 -0.03
C TYR A 112 -17.07 12.25 0.95
N VAL A 113 -16.15 11.46 0.44
CA VAL A 113 -15.00 10.97 1.22
C VAL A 113 -13.80 11.89 0.95
N GLY A 114 -13.17 12.35 2.00
CA GLY A 114 -11.92 13.08 1.88
C GLY A 114 -10.86 12.23 1.17
N ARG A 115 -9.87 12.86 0.58
CA ARG A 115 -8.71 12.18 -0.01
C ARG A 115 -7.66 11.95 1.07
N PRO A 116 -7.12 10.72 1.20
CA PRO A 116 -6.01 10.47 2.11
C PRO A 116 -4.73 11.13 1.59
N ALA A 117 -3.80 11.41 2.51
CA ALA A 117 -2.49 11.92 2.15
C ALA A 117 -1.70 10.87 1.36
N LYS A 118 -0.93 11.34 0.37
CA LYS A 118 0.10 10.57 -0.34
C LYS A 118 1.43 11.26 -0.12
N ILE A 119 2.38 10.56 0.47
CA ILE A 119 3.72 11.07 0.77
C ILE A 119 4.75 10.19 0.07
N ILE A 120 5.76 10.81 -0.51
CA ILE A 120 6.84 10.14 -1.23
C ILE A 120 8.17 10.66 -0.69
N GLY A 121 9.13 9.77 -0.49
CA GLY A 121 10.49 10.14 -0.09
C GLY A 121 11.52 9.08 -0.46
N ASP A 122 12.77 9.50 -0.58
CA ASP A 122 13.92 8.64 -0.86
C ASP A 122 14.72 8.41 0.43
N PHE A 123 15.05 7.15 0.72
CA PHE A 123 15.71 6.73 1.94
C PHE A 123 16.89 5.81 1.64
N SER A 124 18.04 6.12 2.20
CA SER A 124 19.18 5.21 2.20
C SER A 124 18.95 4.12 3.24
N LEU A 125 18.80 2.88 2.78
CA LEU A 125 18.60 1.72 3.63
C LEU A 125 19.74 0.73 3.41
N THR A 126 20.11 0.04 4.48
CA THR A 126 21.19 -0.95 4.47
C THR A 126 20.60 -2.36 4.41
N GLN A 127 21.26 -3.27 3.71
CA GLN A 127 20.88 -4.68 3.71
C GLN A 127 20.77 -5.20 5.16
N GLY A 128 19.65 -5.86 5.45
CA GLY A 128 19.35 -6.36 6.79
C GLY A 128 18.55 -5.38 7.66
N ASP A 129 18.42 -4.09 7.27
CA ASP A 129 17.47 -3.20 7.96
C ASP A 129 16.08 -3.80 7.97
N VAL A 130 15.42 -3.83 9.11
CA VAL A 130 14.03 -4.25 9.22
C VAL A 130 13.13 -3.03 9.19
N ILE A 131 12.20 -3.02 8.26
CA ILE A 131 11.22 -1.96 8.09
C ILE A 131 9.86 -2.44 8.60
N LYS A 132 9.26 -1.66 9.50
CA LYS A 132 7.90 -1.86 10.00
C LYS A 132 6.93 -1.06 9.16
N ILE A 133 5.89 -1.71 8.70
CA ILE A 133 4.88 -1.13 7.81
C ILE A 133 3.50 -1.42 8.39
N LEU A 134 2.81 -0.37 8.81
CA LEU A 134 1.42 -0.41 9.16
C LEU A 134 0.64 0.26 8.04
N VAL A 135 -0.16 -0.50 7.31
CA VAL A 135 -0.97 0.01 6.22
C VAL A 135 -2.33 0.43 6.76
N GLY A 136 -2.71 1.68 6.50
CA GLY A 136 -3.98 2.23 6.92
C GLY A 136 -5.16 1.39 6.39
N GLN A 137 -6.22 1.31 7.17
CA GLN A 137 -7.44 0.61 6.80
C GLN A 137 -8.58 1.61 6.66
N HIS A 138 -9.54 1.30 5.78
CA HIS A 138 -10.72 2.16 5.62
C HIS A 138 -11.55 2.17 6.89
N GLY A 139 -12.24 3.28 7.11
CA GLY A 139 -13.16 3.39 8.22
C GLY A 139 -14.36 2.45 8.09
N TRP A 140 -14.98 2.12 9.21
CA TRP A 140 -16.15 1.24 9.27
C TRP A 140 -17.45 2.03 9.42
N LYS A 141 -18.57 1.49 8.92
CA LYS A 141 -19.90 2.04 9.14
C LYS A 141 -20.31 1.86 10.57
N ALA A 142 -20.65 2.95 11.26
CA ALA A 142 -21.28 2.84 12.56
C ALA A 142 -22.67 2.21 12.43
N SER A 143 -22.94 1.14 13.19
CA SER A 143 -24.21 0.41 13.11
C SER A 143 -25.41 1.18 13.66
N CYS A 144 -25.19 2.26 14.41
CA CYS A 144 -26.24 2.98 15.14
C CYS A 144 -26.39 4.47 14.78
N ARG A 145 -25.62 4.99 13.80
CA ARG A 145 -25.75 6.37 13.32
C ARG A 145 -25.41 6.46 11.82
N PRO A 146 -26.01 7.40 11.06
CA PRO A 146 -25.58 7.69 9.70
C PRO A 146 -24.21 8.42 9.77
N GLY A 147 -23.14 7.65 9.70
CA GLY A 147 -21.77 8.17 9.73
C GLY A 147 -20.76 7.06 9.46
N TRP A 148 -19.66 7.44 8.88
CA TRP A 148 -18.58 6.55 8.49
C TRP A 148 -17.34 6.91 9.30
N GLY A 149 -16.61 5.91 9.75
CA GLY A 149 -15.29 6.16 10.34
C GLY A 149 -14.32 6.74 9.34
N GLY A 150 -13.41 7.60 9.80
CA GLY A 150 -12.29 8.07 9.01
C GLY A 150 -11.35 6.93 8.62
N GLY A 151 -10.54 7.13 7.60
CA GLY A 151 -9.49 6.20 7.19
C GLY A 151 -8.29 6.23 8.14
N GLY A 152 -7.61 5.11 8.31
CA GLY A 152 -6.38 5.00 9.08
C GLY A 152 -5.17 5.57 8.35
N GLY A 153 -4.16 6.03 9.10
CA GLY A 153 -2.87 6.43 8.55
C GLY A 153 -2.01 5.22 8.18
N THR A 154 -1.11 5.42 7.21
CA THR A 154 -0.06 4.45 6.86
C THR A 154 1.27 4.92 7.45
N PHE A 155 1.96 4.04 8.16
CA PHE A 155 3.20 4.33 8.87
C PHE A 155 4.30 3.43 8.33
N VAL A 156 5.46 4.02 8.03
CA VAL A 156 6.67 3.30 7.66
C VAL A 156 7.79 3.75 8.57
N THR A 157 8.35 2.82 9.34
CA THR A 157 9.42 3.09 10.32
C THR A 157 10.52 2.04 10.20
N LYS A 158 11.69 2.34 10.74
CA LYS A 158 12.69 1.32 11.05
C LYS A 158 12.27 0.49 12.27
N ASN A 159 12.98 -0.60 12.52
CA ASN A 159 12.67 -1.49 13.66
C ASN A 159 12.80 -0.79 15.03
N ASP A 160 13.66 0.20 15.13
CA ASP A 160 13.86 1.04 16.31
C ASP A 160 12.80 2.16 16.47
N ASN A 161 11.75 2.16 15.66
CA ASN A 161 10.70 3.18 15.54
C ASN A 161 11.17 4.52 14.93
N THR A 162 12.37 4.62 14.37
CA THR A 162 12.75 5.78 13.57
C THR A 162 11.77 5.94 12.41
N ILE A 163 11.09 7.07 12.35
CA ILE A 163 10.07 7.36 11.34
C ILE A 163 10.75 7.61 10.00
N LEU A 164 10.30 6.90 8.97
CA LEU A 164 10.65 7.17 7.57
C LEU A 164 9.55 8.00 6.91
N LEU A 165 8.29 7.50 6.94
CA LEU A 165 7.14 8.14 6.33
C LEU A 165 5.87 7.89 7.13
N ILE A 166 5.01 8.92 7.19
CA ILE A 166 3.65 8.79 7.74
C ILE A 166 2.70 9.50 6.77
N ALA A 167 1.70 8.79 6.28
CA ALA A 167 0.63 9.37 5.47
C ALA A 167 -0.69 9.30 6.25
N GLY A 168 -1.30 10.45 6.51
CA GLY A 168 -2.58 10.54 7.20
C GLY A 168 -3.71 9.92 6.38
N GLY A 169 -4.64 9.24 7.04
CA GLY A 169 -5.90 8.82 6.44
C GLY A 169 -6.86 10.01 6.26
N CYS A 170 -7.94 9.82 5.54
CA CYS A 170 -8.94 10.87 5.41
C CYS A 170 -9.90 10.92 6.61
N GLY A 171 -10.53 12.10 6.79
CA GLY A 171 -11.61 12.27 7.76
C GLY A 171 -12.83 11.40 7.45
N SER A 172 -13.79 11.36 8.39
CA SER A 172 -15.02 10.59 8.21
C SER A 172 -15.82 11.06 7.00
N GLY A 173 -16.41 10.12 6.27
CA GLY A 173 -17.42 10.43 5.26
C GLY A 173 -18.75 10.83 5.90
N HIS A 174 -19.51 11.70 5.23
CA HIS A 174 -20.84 12.10 5.64
C HIS A 174 -21.81 11.88 4.49
N THR A 175 -22.94 11.25 4.77
CA THR A 175 -24.07 11.22 3.83
C THR A 175 -24.81 12.55 3.94
N ASN A 176 -24.99 13.23 2.83
CA ASN A 176 -25.71 14.51 2.78
C ASN A 176 -27.15 14.36 3.28
N TYR A 177 -27.39 14.76 4.53
CA TYR A 177 -28.69 15.22 4.96
C TYR A 177 -28.67 16.77 4.95
N GLY A 178 -28.91 17.37 3.78
CA GLY A 178 -29.13 18.81 3.65
C GLY A 178 -27.86 19.66 3.45
N PRO A 179 -28.04 20.94 3.12
CA PRO A 179 -26.99 21.83 2.63
C PRO A 179 -26.14 22.43 3.76
N LEU A 180 -25.34 21.61 4.42
CA LEU A 180 -24.24 22.12 5.26
C LEU A 180 -22.91 21.74 4.57
N GLY A 181 -22.77 22.24 3.35
CA GLY A 181 -21.51 22.18 2.62
C GLY A 181 -20.46 23.03 3.29
N GLY A 182 -19.59 22.43 4.05
CA GLY A 182 -18.28 22.98 4.31
C GLY A 182 -17.35 22.52 3.20
N ASP A 183 -17.14 23.36 2.22
CA ASP A 183 -16.12 23.17 1.19
C ASP A 183 -14.76 23.41 1.85
N TYR A 184 -14.10 22.36 2.31
CA TYR A 184 -12.73 22.46 2.82
C TYR A 184 -11.77 22.25 1.65
N THR A 185 -11.51 23.31 0.92
CA THR A 185 -10.36 23.40 0.02
C THR A 185 -9.13 23.75 0.85
N TRP A 186 -8.13 22.87 0.82
CA TRP A 186 -6.74 23.13 1.24
C TRP A 186 -5.88 23.34 0.02
#